data_a0b053e5b2c71b5c66bb9f020a2e2abd
#
_entry.id   a0b053e5b2c71b5c66bb9f020a2e2abd
#
_cell.length_a   1.000
_cell.length_b   1.000
_cell.length_c   1.000
_cell.angle_alpha   90.00
_cell.angle_beta   90.00
_cell.angle_gamma   90.00
#
_symmetry.space_group_name_H-M   'P 1'
#
loop_
_entity.id
_entity.type
_entity.pdbx_description
1 polymer ?
#
loop_
_entity_poly.entity_id
_entity_poly.type
_entity_poly.pdbx_seq_one_letter_code
_entity_poly.pdbx_strand_id
1 'polypeptide(L)'
;GPLEGVTEITGGTQNIMLRFTRSGREYVFRRGPQHLRPVSNSVILRETRVLRALAGTDVPHAALIAVCADTAILGDAVFYLMEPVDGFNAGAGLPALHAADAAVRHGMGLSMADAVARLGAVDHVAVGLGDFGKPEGFLDRQVPRWLSELESYTQFDNYPGPDIGDVD
;
A
#
# COMPACT_ATOMS: atom_id res chain seq x y z
N GLY A 1 18.85 -21.43 -2.04
CA GLY A 1 18.25 -22.41 -1.14
C GLY A 1 16.75 -22.51 -1.33
N PRO A 2 16.10 -23.54 -0.81
CA PRO A 2 14.65 -23.68 -0.86
C PRO A 2 13.96 -22.54 -0.09
N LEU A 3 12.67 -22.34 -0.35
CA LEU A 3 11.80 -21.48 0.44
C LEU A 3 11.23 -22.31 1.62
N GLU A 4 11.21 -21.73 2.79
CA GLU A 4 10.76 -22.37 4.03
C GLU A 4 9.67 -21.50 4.68
N GLY A 5 8.71 -22.14 5.37
CA GLY A 5 7.70 -21.44 6.16
C GLY A 5 6.84 -20.46 5.37
N VAL A 6 6.51 -20.78 4.12
CA VAL A 6 5.70 -19.89 3.27
C VAL A 6 4.30 -19.76 3.85
N THR A 7 3.90 -18.53 4.19
CA THR A 7 2.58 -18.19 4.71
C THR A 7 2.01 -17.00 3.97
N GLU A 8 0.70 -17.00 3.77
CA GLU A 8 0.00 -15.86 3.19
C GLU A 8 -0.26 -14.79 4.25
N ILE A 9 0.01 -13.53 3.91
CA ILE A 9 -0.38 -12.37 4.73
C ILE A 9 -1.76 -11.93 4.25
N THR A 10 -2.77 -12.20 5.05
CA THR A 10 -4.17 -11.90 4.76
C THR A 10 -4.58 -10.52 5.26
N GLY A 11 -5.81 -10.08 4.88
CA GLY A 11 -6.37 -8.77 5.28
C GLY A 11 -6.28 -7.69 4.20
N GLY A 12 -5.59 -7.95 3.10
CA GLY A 12 -5.65 -7.12 1.88
C GLY A 12 -6.64 -7.71 0.87
N THR A 13 -7.30 -6.86 0.08
CA THR A 13 -8.34 -7.30 -0.86
C THR A 13 -7.85 -7.44 -2.31
N GLN A 14 -6.67 -6.96 -2.64
CA GLN A 14 -6.26 -6.85 -4.04
C GLN A 14 -4.93 -7.51 -4.38
N ASN A 15 -3.95 -7.50 -3.49
CA ASN A 15 -2.59 -7.96 -3.79
C ASN A 15 -2.27 -9.26 -3.05
N ILE A 16 -1.46 -10.11 -3.66
CA ILE A 16 -0.93 -11.31 -3.02
C ILE A 16 0.33 -10.94 -2.26
N MET A 17 0.36 -11.28 -0.97
CA MET A 17 1.51 -11.10 -0.10
C MET A 17 1.85 -12.42 0.59
N LEU A 18 3.11 -12.79 0.55
CA LEU A 18 3.63 -14.01 1.19
C LEU A 18 4.81 -13.66 2.10
N ARG A 19 4.85 -14.23 3.30
CA ARG A 19 6.03 -14.23 4.16
C ARG A 19 6.72 -15.60 4.04
N PHE A 20 8.03 -15.62 3.94
CA PHE A 20 8.81 -16.84 3.85
C PHE A 20 10.25 -16.61 4.33
N THR A 21 10.94 -17.72 4.61
CA THR A 21 12.37 -17.72 4.94
C THR A 21 13.17 -18.35 3.80
N ARG A 22 14.34 -17.80 3.54
CA ARG A 22 15.33 -18.37 2.62
C ARG A 22 16.72 -18.14 3.18
N SER A 23 17.48 -19.24 3.34
CA SER A 23 18.85 -19.18 3.86
C SER A 23 18.93 -18.43 5.21
N GLY A 24 17.97 -18.67 6.11
CA GLY A 24 17.92 -18.08 7.45
C GLY A 24 17.48 -16.61 7.51
N ARG A 25 17.11 -15.99 6.37
CA ARG A 25 16.56 -14.63 6.33
C ARG A 25 15.09 -14.65 5.93
N GLU A 26 14.29 -13.84 6.59
CA GLU A 26 12.88 -13.65 6.26
C GLU A 26 12.66 -12.59 5.18
N TYR A 27 11.61 -12.77 4.41
CA TYR A 27 11.20 -11.90 3.33
C TYR A 27 9.69 -11.78 3.27
N VAL A 28 9.21 -10.65 2.81
CA VAL A 28 7.84 -10.49 2.35
C VAL A 28 7.85 -10.26 0.84
N PHE A 29 7.16 -11.14 0.14
CA PHE A 29 6.89 -11.04 -1.29
C PHE A 29 5.57 -10.31 -1.51
N ARG A 30 5.53 -9.42 -2.51
CA ARG A 30 4.30 -8.73 -2.93
C ARG A 30 4.18 -8.63 -4.44
N ARG A 31 3.02 -8.98 -4.95
CA ARG A 31 2.63 -8.83 -6.36
C ARG A 31 1.18 -8.35 -6.47
N GLY A 32 0.77 -7.95 -7.67
CA GLY A 32 -0.63 -7.70 -8.00
C GLY A 32 -1.53 -8.92 -7.80
N PRO A 33 -2.84 -8.77 -7.98
CA PRO A 33 -3.82 -9.85 -7.78
C PRO A 33 -3.55 -11.06 -8.68
N GLN A 34 -4.19 -12.19 -8.37
CA GLN A 34 -4.08 -13.40 -9.19
C GLN A 34 -4.51 -13.13 -10.64
N HIS A 35 -5.61 -12.41 -10.80
CA HIS A 35 -6.10 -11.93 -12.11
C HIS A 35 -5.65 -10.48 -12.31
N LEU A 36 -4.59 -10.31 -13.10
CA LEU A 36 -4.00 -8.99 -13.35
C LEU A 36 -4.98 -8.12 -14.15
N ARG A 37 -5.12 -6.87 -13.71
CA ARG A 37 -5.75 -5.80 -14.48
C ARG A 37 -4.67 -5.05 -15.28
N PRO A 38 -5.04 -4.29 -16.33
CA PRO A 38 -4.06 -3.56 -17.14
C PRO A 38 -3.08 -2.69 -16.34
N VAL A 39 -3.53 -2.13 -15.20
CA VAL A 39 -2.73 -1.25 -14.35
C VAL A 39 -1.99 -1.97 -13.21
N SER A 40 -2.22 -3.28 -12.98
CA SER A 40 -1.69 -3.98 -11.80
C SER A 40 -0.17 -3.90 -11.70
N ASN A 41 0.54 -4.18 -12.78
CA ASN A 41 2.00 -4.14 -12.80
C ASN A 41 2.54 -2.71 -12.60
N SER A 42 1.91 -1.71 -13.20
CA SER A 42 2.32 -0.32 -13.02
C SER A 42 2.10 0.17 -11.58
N VAL A 43 1.05 -0.28 -10.91
CA VAL A 43 0.81 0.02 -9.48
C VAL A 43 1.94 -0.58 -8.62
N ILE A 44 2.30 -1.85 -8.82
CA ILE A 44 3.39 -2.50 -8.10
C ILE A 44 4.73 -1.76 -8.32
N LEU A 45 5.05 -1.38 -9.56
CA LEU A 45 6.26 -0.61 -9.84
C LEU A 45 6.24 0.79 -9.22
N ARG A 46 5.08 1.45 -9.16
CA ARG A 46 4.93 2.72 -8.44
C ARG A 46 5.20 2.57 -6.94
N GLU A 47 4.69 1.51 -6.31
CA GLU A 47 4.99 1.21 -4.90
C GLU A 47 6.50 1.09 -4.67
N THR A 48 7.23 0.40 -5.55
CA THR A 48 8.69 0.25 -5.42
C THR A 48 9.45 1.56 -5.59
N ARG A 49 8.95 2.51 -6.40
CA ARG A 49 9.54 3.86 -6.49
C ARG A 49 9.43 4.60 -5.15
N VAL A 50 8.26 4.53 -4.50
CA VAL A 50 8.06 5.17 -3.18
C VAL A 50 8.98 4.53 -2.15
N LEU A 51 9.02 3.19 -2.04
CA LEU A 51 9.90 2.50 -1.09
C LEU A 51 11.38 2.86 -1.29
N ARG A 52 11.84 2.98 -2.54
CA ARG A 52 13.21 3.45 -2.83
C ARG A 52 13.43 4.89 -2.42
N ALA A 53 12.47 5.76 -2.68
CA ALA A 53 12.57 7.18 -2.35
C ALA A 53 12.59 7.43 -0.84
N LEU A 54 11.89 6.60 -0.07
CA LEU A 54 11.87 6.69 1.39
C LEU A 54 13.10 6.05 2.05
N ALA A 55 13.89 5.25 1.32
CA ALA A 55 15.11 4.66 1.83
C ALA A 55 16.08 5.75 2.29
N GLY A 56 16.52 5.68 3.54
CA GLY A 56 17.39 6.70 4.14
C GLY A 56 16.66 7.91 4.73
N THR A 57 15.33 7.98 4.65
CA THR A 57 14.52 8.93 5.42
C THR A 57 14.16 8.36 6.77
N ASP A 58 13.64 9.19 7.67
CA ASP A 58 13.14 8.77 8.99
C ASP A 58 11.65 8.35 8.98
N VAL A 59 11.03 8.28 7.79
CA VAL A 59 9.68 7.76 7.61
C VAL A 59 9.66 6.25 7.87
N PRO A 60 8.87 5.74 8.81
CA PRO A 60 8.79 4.30 9.06
C PRO A 60 8.14 3.57 7.87
N HIS A 61 8.87 2.65 7.26
CA HIS A 61 8.40 1.85 6.12
C HIS A 61 9.15 0.52 6.05
N ALA A 62 8.58 -0.46 5.34
CA ALA A 62 9.28 -1.70 5.04
C ALA A 62 10.42 -1.45 4.03
N ALA A 63 11.63 -1.91 4.33
CA ALA A 63 12.75 -1.74 3.44
C ALA A 63 12.59 -2.60 2.17
N LEU A 64 12.74 -1.98 1.00
CA LEU A 64 12.73 -2.68 -0.28
C LEU A 64 14.03 -3.47 -0.45
N ILE A 65 13.93 -4.78 -0.70
CA ILE A 65 15.09 -5.65 -0.91
C ILE A 65 15.40 -5.83 -2.40
N ALA A 66 14.39 -6.18 -3.20
CA ALA A 66 14.57 -6.45 -4.63
C ALA A 66 13.27 -6.22 -5.40
N VAL A 67 13.38 -5.94 -6.69
CA VAL A 67 12.26 -5.81 -7.63
C VAL A 67 12.50 -6.69 -8.82
N CYS A 68 11.50 -7.46 -9.23
CA CYS A 68 11.48 -8.16 -10.49
C CYS A 68 10.45 -7.52 -11.41
N ALA A 69 10.93 -6.81 -12.42
CA ALA A 69 10.09 -6.19 -13.45
C ALA A 69 9.90 -7.08 -14.68
N ASP A 70 10.58 -8.23 -14.74
CA ASP A 70 10.45 -9.21 -15.81
C ASP A 70 9.17 -10.03 -15.63
N THR A 71 8.20 -9.78 -16.48
CA THR A 71 6.90 -10.44 -16.45
C THR A 71 6.96 -11.90 -16.87
N ALA A 72 8.01 -12.34 -17.56
CA ALA A 72 8.16 -13.74 -17.97
C ALA A 72 8.46 -14.70 -16.80
N ILE A 73 8.89 -14.16 -15.64
CA ILE A 73 9.30 -14.98 -14.48
C ILE A 73 8.09 -15.51 -13.71
N LEU A 74 6.99 -14.74 -13.61
CA LEU A 74 5.88 -15.11 -12.73
C LEU A 74 4.52 -14.76 -13.35
N GLY A 75 4.13 -15.49 -14.40
CA GLY A 75 2.76 -15.41 -14.95
C GLY A 75 2.32 -13.97 -15.26
N ASP A 76 3.12 -13.25 -16.04
CA ASP A 76 2.90 -11.86 -16.46
C ASP A 76 2.91 -10.81 -15.32
N ALA A 77 3.21 -11.22 -14.09
CA ALA A 77 3.24 -10.33 -12.94
C ALA A 77 4.64 -9.81 -12.62
N VAL A 78 4.75 -8.51 -12.39
CA VAL A 78 5.88 -7.94 -11.66
C VAL A 78 5.69 -8.13 -10.16
N PHE A 79 6.79 -8.23 -9.42
CA PHE A 79 6.76 -8.38 -7.97
C PHE A 79 7.97 -7.72 -7.31
N TYR A 80 7.91 -7.58 -6.01
CA TYR A 80 9.06 -7.16 -5.21
C TYR A 80 9.16 -7.92 -3.90
N LEU A 81 10.33 -7.86 -3.31
CA LEU A 81 10.65 -8.36 -1.98
C LEU A 81 10.96 -7.18 -1.06
N MET A 82 10.44 -7.24 0.14
CA MET A 82 10.72 -6.27 1.20
C MET A 82 11.03 -6.99 2.52
N GLU A 83 11.58 -6.27 3.47
CA GLU A 83 11.75 -6.77 4.82
C GLU A 83 10.40 -6.95 5.52
N PRO A 84 10.24 -8.00 6.34
CA PRO A 84 9.06 -8.14 7.17
C PRO A 84 9.02 -7.03 8.22
N VAL A 85 7.82 -6.55 8.50
CA VAL A 85 7.55 -5.66 9.63
C VAL A 85 6.69 -6.44 10.62
N ASP A 86 7.19 -6.60 11.84
CA ASP A 86 6.43 -7.23 12.90
C ASP A 86 5.40 -6.27 13.47
N GLY A 87 4.18 -6.78 13.66
CA GLY A 87 3.07 -5.96 14.11
C GLY A 87 1.75 -6.70 14.05
N PHE A 88 0.68 -5.96 14.14
CA PHE A 88 -0.68 -6.49 14.07
C PHE A 88 -1.60 -5.56 13.27
N ASN A 89 -2.66 -6.12 12.74
CA ASN A 89 -3.72 -5.35 12.09
C ASN A 89 -4.75 -4.95 13.14
N ALA A 90 -4.79 -3.67 13.51
CA ALA A 90 -5.73 -3.14 14.49
C ALA A 90 -7.21 -3.29 14.06
N GLY A 91 -7.49 -3.39 12.75
CA GLY A 91 -8.83 -3.67 12.22
C GLY A 91 -9.30 -5.10 12.50
N ALA A 92 -8.38 -6.06 12.66
CA ALA A 92 -8.69 -7.44 13.05
C ALA A 92 -8.78 -7.65 14.56
N GLY A 93 -8.23 -6.73 15.36
CA GLY A 93 -8.23 -6.74 16.80
C GLY A 93 -6.97 -6.15 17.41
N LEU A 94 -7.04 -5.82 18.70
CA LEU A 94 -5.92 -5.30 19.45
C LEU A 94 -5.29 -6.41 20.31
N PRO A 95 -3.94 -6.49 20.38
CA PRO A 95 -3.28 -7.31 21.38
C PRO A 95 -3.69 -6.93 22.81
N ALA A 96 -3.60 -7.87 23.74
CA ALA A 96 -4.10 -7.71 25.11
C ALA A 96 -3.63 -6.41 25.80
N LEU A 97 -2.36 -6.07 25.67
CA LEU A 97 -1.80 -4.83 26.22
C LEU A 97 -2.49 -3.59 25.62
N HIS A 98 -2.65 -3.54 24.30
CA HIS A 98 -3.26 -2.41 23.62
C HIS A 98 -4.78 -2.32 23.91
N ALA A 99 -5.44 -3.46 24.08
CA ALA A 99 -6.85 -3.51 24.46
C ALA A 99 -7.10 -3.01 25.88
N ALA A 100 -6.21 -3.38 26.81
CA ALA A 100 -6.36 -3.08 28.23
C ALA A 100 -5.93 -1.66 28.62
N ASP A 101 -4.92 -1.09 27.96
CA ASP A 101 -4.30 0.19 28.37
C ASP A 101 -4.61 1.33 27.41
N ALA A 102 -5.33 2.33 27.91
CA ALA A 102 -5.69 3.54 27.17
C ALA A 102 -4.46 4.40 26.81
N ALA A 103 -3.44 4.43 27.65
CA ALA A 103 -2.23 5.20 27.37
C ALA A 103 -1.41 4.58 26.24
N VAL A 104 -1.37 3.24 26.15
CA VAL A 104 -0.76 2.54 25.02
C VAL A 104 -1.50 2.85 23.72
N ARG A 105 -2.83 2.83 23.71
CA ARG A 105 -3.62 3.24 22.52
C ARG A 105 -3.40 4.70 22.13
N HIS A 106 -3.33 5.59 23.10
CA HIS A 106 -3.00 6.99 22.84
C HIS A 106 -1.62 7.14 22.20
N GLY A 107 -0.62 6.41 22.74
CA GLY A 107 0.73 6.36 22.16
C GLY A 107 0.76 5.85 20.71
N MET A 108 -0.08 4.86 20.38
CA MET A 108 -0.24 4.41 18.97
C MET A 108 -0.75 5.55 18.08
N GLY A 109 -1.77 6.30 18.52
CA GLY A 109 -2.28 7.44 17.78
C GLY A 109 -1.23 8.52 17.54
N LEU A 110 -0.44 8.84 18.56
CA LEU A 110 0.68 9.78 18.44
C LEU A 110 1.76 9.28 17.46
N SER A 111 2.10 7.99 17.52
CA SER A 111 3.08 7.40 16.59
C SER A 111 2.58 7.45 15.15
N MET A 112 1.29 7.24 14.91
CA MET A 112 0.70 7.39 13.58
C MET A 112 0.77 8.84 13.09
N ALA A 113 0.43 9.81 13.95
CA ALA A 113 0.51 11.22 13.62
C ALA A 113 1.95 11.65 13.30
N ASP A 114 2.92 11.19 14.08
CA ASP A 114 4.34 11.44 13.84
C ASP A 114 4.81 10.85 12.49
N ALA A 115 4.43 9.61 12.19
CA ALA A 115 4.76 8.98 10.91
C ALA A 115 4.18 9.74 9.70
N VAL A 116 2.94 10.21 9.79
CA VAL A 116 2.31 11.04 8.76
C VAL A 116 3.00 12.40 8.63
N ALA A 117 3.37 13.02 9.75
CA ALA A 117 4.10 14.29 9.74
C ALA A 117 5.48 14.16 9.08
N ARG A 118 6.23 13.08 9.40
CA ARG A 118 7.52 12.77 8.73
C ARG A 118 7.33 12.57 7.25
N LEU A 119 6.32 11.80 6.84
CA LEU A 119 6.02 11.61 5.42
C LEU A 119 5.70 12.94 4.72
N GLY A 120 4.89 13.80 5.34
CA GLY A 120 4.56 15.13 4.82
C GLY A 120 5.76 16.09 4.74
N ALA A 121 6.79 15.86 5.55
CA ALA A 121 8.03 16.67 5.55
C ALA A 121 9.04 16.22 4.49
N VAL A 122 8.82 15.07 3.81
CA VAL A 122 9.74 14.59 2.76
C VAL A 122 9.70 15.53 1.56
N ASP A 123 10.84 16.08 1.19
CA ASP A 123 10.98 16.77 -0.10
C ASP A 123 10.91 15.74 -1.23
N HIS A 124 9.74 15.63 -1.84
CA HIS A 124 9.48 14.64 -2.89
C HIS A 124 10.35 14.84 -4.14
N VAL A 125 10.82 16.06 -4.41
CA VAL A 125 11.73 16.32 -5.52
C VAL A 125 13.13 15.83 -5.19
N ALA A 126 13.62 16.13 -3.99
CA ALA A 126 14.94 15.69 -3.54
C ALA A 126 15.08 14.17 -3.47
N VAL A 127 14.00 13.44 -3.13
CA VAL A 127 14.01 11.96 -3.10
C VAL A 127 13.65 11.32 -4.46
N GLY A 128 13.58 12.10 -5.56
CA GLY A 128 13.36 11.58 -6.91
C GLY A 128 11.91 11.24 -7.27
N LEU A 129 10.93 11.87 -6.60
CA LEU A 129 9.50 11.71 -6.86
C LEU A 129 8.85 12.96 -7.48
N GLY A 130 9.63 13.90 -8.02
CA GLY A 130 9.12 15.14 -8.59
C GLY A 130 8.11 14.94 -9.74
N ASP A 131 8.21 13.84 -10.50
CA ASP A 131 7.30 13.44 -11.56
C ASP A 131 6.26 12.40 -11.13
N PHE A 132 6.20 12.05 -9.85
CA PHE A 132 5.36 10.95 -9.36
C PHE A 132 3.87 11.26 -9.39
N GLY A 133 3.50 12.53 -9.32
CA GLY A 133 2.13 13.02 -9.34
C GLY A 133 2.02 14.38 -10.02
N LYS A 134 0.82 14.94 -9.99
CA LYS A 134 0.51 16.29 -10.47
C LYS A 134 -0.07 17.08 -9.30
N PRO A 135 0.74 17.79 -8.51
CA PRO A 135 0.26 18.53 -7.34
C PRO A 135 -0.59 19.74 -7.73
N GLU A 136 -0.25 20.44 -8.84
CA GLU A 136 -0.97 21.63 -9.29
C GLU A 136 -2.42 21.32 -9.62
N GLY A 137 -3.35 22.10 -9.08
CA GLY A 137 -4.79 21.94 -9.28
C GLY A 137 -5.31 20.58 -8.78
N PHE A 138 -4.66 19.94 -7.81
CA PHE A 138 -5.07 18.61 -7.30
C PHE A 138 -6.53 18.63 -6.83
N LEU A 139 -6.91 19.59 -6.00
CA LEU A 139 -8.28 19.70 -5.47
C LEU A 139 -9.31 19.97 -6.56
N ASP A 140 -8.98 20.85 -7.52
CA ASP A 140 -9.88 21.21 -8.62
C ASP A 140 -10.22 19.97 -9.49
N ARG A 141 -9.29 19.01 -9.57
CA ARG A 141 -9.50 17.77 -10.33
C ARG A 141 -10.26 16.70 -9.56
N GLN A 142 -10.37 16.81 -8.21
CA GLN A 142 -11.00 15.73 -7.45
C GLN A 142 -12.49 15.61 -7.75
N VAL A 143 -13.24 16.70 -7.72
CA VAL A 143 -14.69 16.65 -7.96
C VAL A 143 -15.02 16.08 -9.33
N PRO A 144 -14.49 16.61 -10.46
CA PRO A 144 -14.75 16.01 -11.76
C PRO A 144 -14.35 14.54 -11.87
N ARG A 145 -13.23 14.14 -11.26
CA ARG A 145 -12.77 12.76 -11.25
C ARG A 145 -13.76 11.82 -10.54
N TRP A 146 -14.22 12.21 -9.35
CA TRP A 146 -15.16 11.40 -8.59
C TRP A 146 -16.55 11.35 -9.23
N LEU A 147 -16.99 12.42 -9.84
CA LEU A 147 -18.24 12.42 -10.63
C LEU A 147 -18.14 11.46 -11.83
N SER A 148 -17.00 11.48 -12.55
CA SER A 148 -16.76 10.54 -13.65
C SER A 148 -16.69 9.07 -13.16
N GLU A 149 -16.08 8.82 -12.00
CA GLU A 149 -16.06 7.48 -11.40
C GLU A 149 -17.46 7.02 -11.02
N LEU A 150 -18.25 7.90 -10.40
CA LEU A 150 -19.65 7.63 -10.05
C LEU A 150 -20.50 7.32 -11.29
N GLU A 151 -20.35 8.10 -12.35
CA GLU A 151 -21.04 7.87 -13.63
C GLU A 151 -20.66 6.51 -14.21
N SER A 152 -19.41 6.07 -14.05
CA SER A 152 -18.97 4.77 -14.56
C SER A 152 -19.72 3.58 -13.94
N TYR A 153 -20.33 3.76 -12.77
CA TYR A 153 -21.10 2.71 -12.10
C TYR A 153 -22.45 2.45 -12.75
N THR A 154 -22.95 3.35 -13.61
CA THR A 154 -24.18 3.14 -14.39
C THR A 154 -24.09 1.95 -15.35
N GLN A 155 -22.86 1.47 -15.63
CA GLN A 155 -22.65 0.24 -16.42
C GLN A 155 -23.04 -1.06 -15.68
N PHE A 156 -23.27 -1.00 -14.38
CA PHE A 156 -23.67 -2.16 -13.58
C PHE A 156 -25.19 -2.23 -13.45
N ASP A 157 -25.79 -3.32 -13.92
CA ASP A 157 -27.26 -3.51 -13.98
C ASP A 157 -27.99 -3.34 -12.64
N ASN A 158 -27.30 -3.58 -11.53
CA ASN A 158 -27.87 -3.50 -10.18
C ASN A 158 -27.46 -2.22 -9.41
N TYR A 159 -26.88 -1.24 -10.08
CA TYR A 159 -26.53 0.02 -9.43
C TYR A 159 -27.76 0.92 -9.34
N PRO A 160 -28.25 1.26 -8.13
CA PRO A 160 -29.49 2.03 -7.96
C PRO A 160 -29.37 3.51 -8.29
N GLY A 161 -28.19 3.97 -8.69
CA GLY A 161 -27.88 5.39 -8.85
C GLY A 161 -27.26 5.99 -7.58
N PRO A 162 -26.68 7.19 -7.69
CA PRO A 162 -26.16 7.92 -6.54
C PRO A 162 -27.31 8.50 -5.74
N ASP A 163 -27.71 7.86 -4.65
CA ASP A 163 -28.53 8.49 -3.62
C ASP A 163 -27.58 9.13 -2.58
N ILE A 164 -27.10 10.32 -2.92
CA ILE A 164 -26.23 11.10 -2.04
C ILE A 164 -27.03 12.08 -1.16
N GLY A 165 -28.36 12.04 -1.21
CA GLY A 165 -29.22 12.98 -0.52
C GLY A 165 -29.11 14.42 -1.04
N ASP A 166 -29.84 15.33 -0.44
CA ASP A 166 -29.69 16.77 -0.70
C ASP A 166 -28.35 17.24 -0.10
N VAL A 167 -27.42 17.61 -0.94
CA VAL A 167 -26.15 18.24 -0.56
C VAL A 167 -26.35 19.75 -0.71
N ASP A 168 -26.95 20.38 0.32
CA ASP A 168 -27.02 21.85 0.42
C ASP A 168 -25.65 22.44 0.82
#